data_75bac1aeae89017a79d0c820a2eb7b49
#
_entry.id   75bac1aeae89017a79d0c820a2eb7b49
#
_cell.length_a   1.000
_cell.length_b   1.000
_cell.length_c   1.000
_cell.angle_alpha   90.00
_cell.angle_beta   90.00
_cell.angle_gamma   90.00
#
_symmetry.space_group_name_H-M   'P 1'
#
loop_
_entity.id
_entity.type
_entity.pdbx_description
1 polymer ?
#
loop_
_entity_poly.entity_id
_entity_poly.type
_entity_poly.pdbx_seq_one_letter_code
_entity_poly.pdbx_strand_id
1 'polypeptide(L)'
;NVKVTEKESFDIVKKFSVSFESYWNDASFETFDPENPDCHEKLKKELTRAAFDRKSKRSLQVSIRPYAYQQEILDNLAAEREVYGHYRNLVSAATGVGKTIIAAFDYKAFKEKNPRARLLFVAHRKEILEQSIQKFQEVLNDFNFGELYVDGYKPTDIEHLFISIQSFNSAKLSQWTSKDYY
;
A
#
# COMPACT_ATOMS: atom_id res chain seq x y z
N ASN A 1 -3.46 21.62 8.98
CA ASN A 1 -3.92 22.99 9.23
C ASN A 1 -3.33 23.91 8.17
N VAL A 2 -4.17 24.38 7.25
CA VAL A 2 -3.80 25.35 6.21
C VAL A 2 -4.20 26.72 6.72
N LYS A 3 -3.23 27.64 6.82
CA LYS A 3 -3.52 29.04 7.19
C LYS A 3 -4.05 29.78 5.97
N VAL A 4 -5.30 30.23 6.03
CA VAL A 4 -5.99 30.94 4.92
C VAL A 4 -5.38 32.34 4.64
N THR A 5 -4.53 32.84 5.54
CA THR A 5 -3.91 34.15 5.43
C THR A 5 -2.68 34.22 4.52
N GLU A 6 -2.16 33.09 4.06
CA GLU A 6 -1.03 33.05 3.14
C GLU A 6 -1.51 33.01 1.70
N LYS A 7 -0.99 33.90 0.83
CA LYS A 7 -1.36 33.99 -0.59
C LYS A 7 -1.23 32.66 -1.32
N GLU A 8 -0.20 31.88 -1.00
CA GLU A 8 0.05 30.56 -1.58
C GLU A 8 -0.99 29.50 -1.18
N SER A 9 -1.63 29.67 -0.02
CA SER A 9 -2.67 28.75 0.48
C SER A 9 -4.05 29.06 -0.09
N PHE A 10 -4.27 30.25 -0.67
CA PHE A 10 -5.57 30.68 -1.16
C PHE A 10 -6.09 29.83 -2.30
N ASP A 11 -5.22 29.47 -3.26
CA ASP A 11 -5.60 28.62 -4.39
C ASP A 11 -5.93 27.19 -3.96
N ILE A 12 -5.26 26.68 -2.92
CA ILE A 12 -5.55 25.37 -2.33
C ILE A 12 -6.92 25.39 -1.65
N VAL A 13 -7.18 26.42 -0.82
CA VAL A 13 -8.47 26.59 -0.15
C VAL A 13 -9.60 26.75 -1.17
N LYS A 14 -9.39 27.52 -2.23
CA LYS A 14 -10.37 27.69 -3.32
C LYS A 14 -10.66 26.39 -4.03
N LYS A 15 -9.66 25.57 -4.31
CA LYS A 15 -9.86 24.23 -4.90
C LYS A 15 -10.66 23.33 -3.96
N PHE A 16 -10.38 23.33 -2.66
CA PHE A 16 -11.17 22.58 -1.69
C PHE A 16 -12.61 23.05 -1.61
N SER A 17 -12.84 24.38 -1.61
CA SER A 17 -14.20 24.94 -1.61
C SER A 17 -14.98 24.52 -2.85
N VAL A 18 -14.39 24.61 -4.05
CA VAL A 18 -15.03 24.17 -5.28
C VAL A 18 -15.34 22.68 -5.27
N SER A 19 -14.43 21.86 -4.79
CA SER A 19 -14.66 20.42 -4.66
C SER A 19 -15.75 20.12 -3.64
N PHE A 20 -15.76 20.81 -2.50
CA PHE A 20 -16.80 20.69 -1.47
C PHE A 20 -18.17 21.05 -2.03
N GLU A 21 -18.31 22.21 -2.68
CA GLU A 21 -19.56 22.65 -3.30
C GLU A 21 -20.04 21.66 -4.38
N SER A 22 -19.13 21.12 -5.17
CA SER A 22 -19.45 20.09 -6.16
C SER A 22 -20.05 18.85 -5.52
N TYR A 23 -19.46 18.34 -4.43
CA TYR A 23 -19.99 17.19 -3.71
C TYR A 23 -21.27 17.54 -2.93
N TRP A 24 -21.33 18.73 -2.32
CA TRP A 24 -22.47 19.15 -1.53
C TRP A 24 -23.75 19.32 -2.34
N ASN A 25 -23.62 19.75 -3.59
CA ASN A 25 -24.74 19.95 -4.52
C ASN A 25 -24.97 18.76 -5.46
N ASP A 26 -24.24 17.66 -5.30
CA ASP A 26 -24.42 16.47 -6.11
C ASP A 26 -25.64 15.68 -5.66
N ALA A 27 -26.61 15.54 -6.55
CA ALA A 27 -27.86 14.84 -6.28
C ALA A 27 -27.72 13.33 -5.98
N SER A 28 -26.52 12.77 -6.17
CA SER A 28 -26.22 11.38 -5.79
C SER A 28 -25.98 11.18 -4.29
N PHE A 29 -25.80 12.28 -3.54
CA PHE A 29 -25.65 12.26 -2.09
C PHE A 29 -26.97 12.57 -1.38
N GLU A 30 -27.36 11.69 -0.46
CA GLU A 30 -28.50 11.93 0.43
C GLU A 30 -28.04 12.68 1.69
N THR A 31 -28.84 13.66 2.14
CA THR A 31 -28.56 14.36 3.39
C THR A 31 -28.76 13.41 4.58
N PHE A 32 -27.75 13.29 5.43
CA PHE A 32 -27.86 12.52 6.67
C PHE A 32 -28.49 13.37 7.77
N ASP A 33 -29.64 12.90 8.28
CA ASP A 33 -30.28 13.49 9.42
C ASP A 33 -30.03 12.63 10.68
N PRO A 34 -29.25 13.16 11.65
CA PRO A 34 -28.90 12.41 12.86
C PRO A 34 -30.07 12.15 13.80
N GLU A 35 -31.22 12.84 13.65
CA GLU A 35 -32.41 12.64 14.47
C GLU A 35 -33.37 11.63 13.82
N ASN A 36 -33.13 11.25 12.58
CA ASN A 36 -34.01 10.32 11.85
C ASN A 36 -33.51 8.87 11.99
N PRO A 37 -34.28 7.96 12.62
CA PRO A 37 -33.91 6.55 12.79
C PRO A 37 -33.67 5.82 11.48
N ASP A 38 -34.39 6.16 10.41
CA ASP A 38 -34.24 5.51 9.10
C ASP A 38 -32.91 5.86 8.46
N CYS A 39 -32.38 7.07 8.68
CA CYS A 39 -31.07 7.47 8.24
C CYS A 39 -29.97 6.67 8.97
N HIS A 40 -30.14 6.41 10.26
CA HIS A 40 -29.25 5.57 11.04
C HIS A 40 -29.26 4.12 10.54
N GLU A 41 -30.39 3.55 10.26
CA GLU A 41 -30.48 2.19 9.73
C GLU A 41 -29.87 2.07 8.34
N LYS A 42 -30.16 3.01 7.44
CA LYS A 42 -29.52 3.07 6.12
C LYS A 42 -28.00 3.14 6.23
N LEU A 43 -27.48 4.08 7.03
CA LEU A 43 -26.04 4.24 7.24
C LEU A 43 -25.41 2.97 7.81
N LYS A 44 -26.03 2.37 8.85
CA LYS A 44 -25.55 1.13 9.45
C LYS A 44 -25.55 -0.02 8.46
N LYS A 45 -26.58 -0.14 7.62
CA LYS A 45 -26.69 -1.16 6.58
C LYS A 45 -25.60 -0.99 5.52
N GLU A 46 -25.35 0.23 5.06
CA GLU A 46 -24.31 0.51 4.06
C GLU A 46 -22.90 0.34 4.64
N LEU A 47 -22.65 0.75 5.88
CA LEU A 47 -21.36 0.49 6.56
C LEU A 47 -21.13 -1.01 6.79
N THR A 48 -22.17 -1.76 7.15
CA THR A 48 -22.08 -3.21 7.33
C THR A 48 -21.85 -3.90 5.98
N ARG A 49 -22.55 -3.46 4.93
CA ARG A 49 -22.35 -3.92 3.56
C ARG A 49 -20.93 -3.60 3.07
N ALA A 50 -20.45 -2.39 3.28
CA ALA A 50 -19.07 -2.00 2.93
C ALA A 50 -18.01 -2.80 3.73
N ALA A 51 -18.27 -3.14 4.99
CA ALA A 51 -17.42 -4.01 5.79
C ALA A 51 -17.46 -5.45 5.32
N PHE A 52 -18.63 -5.96 4.93
CA PHE A 52 -18.81 -7.28 4.33
C PHE A 52 -18.17 -7.33 2.95
N ASP A 53 -18.37 -6.31 2.12
CA ASP A 53 -17.73 -6.18 0.80
C ASP A 53 -16.21 -6.06 0.91
N ARG A 54 -15.66 -5.43 1.95
CA ARG A 54 -14.22 -5.48 2.22
C ARG A 54 -13.72 -6.89 2.55
N LYS A 55 -14.53 -7.69 3.26
CA LYS A 55 -14.22 -9.10 3.51
C LYS A 55 -14.41 -9.98 2.27
N SER A 56 -15.43 -9.71 1.45
CA SER A 56 -15.72 -10.48 0.23
C SER A 56 -14.95 -9.96 -0.98
N LYS A 57 -14.55 -8.69 -1.05
CA LYS A 57 -13.62 -8.16 -2.06
C LYS A 57 -12.22 -8.74 -1.95
N ARG A 58 -11.89 -9.45 -0.88
CA ARG A 58 -10.74 -10.37 -0.86
C ARG A 58 -10.84 -11.48 -1.92
N SER A 59 -12.01 -11.70 -2.52
CA SER A 59 -12.21 -12.66 -3.60
C SER A 59 -12.49 -12.03 -4.98
N LEU A 60 -12.67 -10.71 -5.08
CA LEU A 60 -12.77 -10.03 -6.36
C LEU A 60 -11.37 -9.68 -6.84
N GLN A 61 -10.98 -10.22 -7.98
CA GLN A 61 -9.76 -9.86 -8.71
C GLN A 61 -9.79 -8.38 -9.10
N VAL A 62 -9.50 -7.50 -8.15
CA VAL A 62 -9.25 -6.10 -8.46
C VAL A 62 -7.86 -6.04 -9.07
N SER A 63 -7.79 -5.99 -10.38
CA SER A 63 -6.54 -5.74 -11.09
C SER A 63 -6.07 -4.32 -10.78
N ILE A 64 -5.27 -4.16 -9.73
CA ILE A 64 -4.62 -2.90 -9.43
C ILE A 64 -3.60 -2.64 -10.54
N ARG A 65 -3.59 -1.42 -11.06
CA ARG A 65 -2.61 -0.96 -12.06
C ARG A 65 -1.80 0.19 -11.49
N PRO A 66 -0.51 0.28 -11.82
CA PRO A 66 0.29 1.43 -11.42
C PRO A 66 -0.22 2.70 -12.13
N TYR A 67 -0.16 3.83 -11.44
CA TYR A 67 -0.36 5.14 -12.06
C TYR A 67 0.81 5.46 -13.02
N ALA A 68 0.61 6.39 -13.95
CA ALA A 68 1.62 6.72 -14.97
C ALA A 68 3.00 7.07 -14.35
N TYR A 69 3.02 7.89 -13.30
CA TYR A 69 4.26 8.23 -12.60
C TYR A 69 4.91 7.05 -11.85
N GLN A 70 4.10 6.09 -11.38
CA GLN A 70 4.61 4.86 -10.76
C GLN A 70 5.21 3.95 -11.82
N GLN A 71 4.58 3.88 -12.99
CA GLN A 71 5.09 3.12 -14.12
C GLN A 71 6.45 3.65 -14.58
N GLU A 72 6.62 4.96 -14.67
CA GLU A 72 7.91 5.56 -14.99
C GLU A 72 9.03 5.15 -14.02
N ILE A 73 8.73 5.11 -12.72
CA ILE A 73 9.68 4.64 -11.70
C ILE A 73 10.00 3.15 -11.90
N LEU A 74 8.97 2.33 -12.20
CA LEU A 74 9.15 0.90 -12.45
C LEU A 74 9.99 0.64 -13.70
N ASP A 75 9.76 1.40 -14.77
CA ASP A 75 10.53 1.29 -16.01
C ASP A 75 12.01 1.66 -15.78
N ASN A 76 12.28 2.70 -14.99
CA ASN A 76 13.64 3.08 -14.60
C ASN A 76 14.32 1.98 -13.75
N LEU A 77 13.62 1.38 -12.78
CA LEU A 77 14.15 0.28 -11.99
C LEU A 77 14.44 -0.97 -12.84
N ALA A 78 13.57 -1.25 -13.81
CA ALA A 78 13.78 -2.33 -14.77
C ALA A 78 15.02 -2.07 -15.65
N ALA A 79 15.17 -0.85 -16.17
CA ALA A 79 16.31 -0.45 -16.98
C ALA A 79 17.63 -0.54 -16.19
N GLU A 80 17.66 -0.10 -14.93
CA GLU A 80 18.83 -0.22 -14.07
C GLU A 80 19.28 -1.68 -13.93
N ARG A 81 18.36 -2.62 -13.79
CA ARG A 81 18.68 -4.05 -13.68
C ARG A 81 19.06 -4.68 -15.02
N GLU A 82 18.29 -4.43 -16.06
CA GLU A 82 18.39 -5.18 -17.32
C GLU A 82 19.48 -4.61 -18.25
N VAL A 83 19.66 -3.29 -18.24
CA VAL A 83 20.62 -2.62 -19.11
C VAL A 83 21.97 -2.42 -18.41
N TYR A 84 21.94 -1.97 -17.15
CA TYR A 84 23.15 -1.58 -16.42
C TYR A 84 23.63 -2.62 -15.41
N GLY A 85 22.84 -3.65 -15.11
CA GLY A 85 23.18 -4.68 -14.12
C GLY A 85 23.19 -4.17 -12.67
N HIS A 86 22.51 -3.05 -12.40
CA HIS A 86 22.43 -2.45 -11.07
C HIS A 86 21.25 -3.01 -10.27
N TYR A 87 21.54 -3.81 -9.27
CA TYR A 87 20.53 -4.45 -8.40
C TYR A 87 20.30 -3.69 -7.08
N ARG A 88 21.02 -2.60 -6.83
CA ARG A 88 20.86 -1.78 -5.63
C ARG A 88 20.45 -0.38 -6.04
N ASN A 89 19.18 -0.05 -5.79
CA ASN A 89 18.58 1.19 -6.23
C ASN A 89 18.01 1.96 -5.03
N LEU A 90 18.04 3.29 -5.09
CA LEU A 90 17.40 4.19 -4.15
C LEU A 90 16.21 4.88 -4.82
N VAL A 91 15.02 4.60 -4.32
CA VAL A 91 13.80 5.29 -4.77
C VAL A 91 13.45 6.38 -3.76
N SER A 92 13.64 7.64 -4.15
CA SER A 92 13.23 8.81 -3.37
C SER A 92 11.93 9.36 -3.92
N ALA A 93 10.88 9.34 -3.10
CA ALA A 93 9.57 9.81 -3.49
C ALA A 93 8.81 10.40 -2.29
N ALA A 94 7.93 11.37 -2.52
CA ALA A 94 7.15 12.04 -1.49
C ALA A 94 6.28 11.06 -0.69
N THR A 95 5.82 11.50 0.47
CA THR A 95 4.85 10.76 1.27
C THR A 95 3.51 10.66 0.51
N GLY A 96 2.87 9.49 0.52
CA GLY A 96 1.59 9.29 -0.17
C GLY A 96 1.68 8.86 -1.64
N VAL A 97 2.85 8.90 -2.27
CA VAL A 97 3.06 8.47 -3.68
C VAL A 97 2.85 6.96 -3.89
N GLY A 98 2.74 6.19 -2.80
CA GLY A 98 2.55 4.74 -2.91
C GLY A 98 3.86 3.96 -3.09
N LYS A 99 4.93 4.34 -2.39
CA LYS A 99 6.23 3.64 -2.44
C LYS A 99 6.12 2.13 -2.24
N THR A 100 5.27 1.69 -1.30
CA THR A 100 5.02 0.27 -1.06
C THR A 100 4.35 -0.42 -2.24
N ILE A 101 3.44 0.26 -2.94
CA ILE A 101 2.79 -0.26 -4.14
C ILE A 101 3.81 -0.38 -5.28
N ILE A 102 4.70 0.61 -5.45
CA ILE A 102 5.80 0.56 -6.43
C ILE A 102 6.68 -0.67 -6.13
N ALA A 103 7.10 -0.86 -4.87
CA ALA A 103 7.89 -2.02 -4.47
C ALA A 103 7.16 -3.35 -4.73
N ALA A 104 5.85 -3.40 -4.51
CA ALA A 104 5.06 -4.61 -4.78
C ALA A 104 4.96 -4.93 -6.28
N PHE A 105 4.78 -3.92 -7.14
CA PHE A 105 4.80 -4.11 -8.59
C PHE A 105 6.18 -4.50 -9.12
N ASP A 106 7.23 -3.87 -8.59
CA ASP A 106 8.60 -4.19 -8.95
C ASP A 106 8.96 -5.65 -8.59
N TYR A 107 8.59 -6.08 -7.38
CA TYR A 107 8.74 -7.46 -6.97
C TYR A 107 7.89 -8.42 -7.83
N LYS A 108 6.65 -8.05 -8.18
CA LYS A 108 5.80 -8.85 -9.07
C LYS A 108 6.48 -9.11 -10.41
N ALA A 109 6.97 -8.06 -11.06
CA ALA A 109 7.68 -8.18 -12.34
C ALA A 109 8.97 -9.01 -12.21
N PHE A 110 9.68 -8.88 -11.08
CA PHE A 110 10.86 -9.69 -10.80
C PHE A 110 10.51 -11.17 -10.60
N LYS A 111 9.46 -11.46 -9.82
CA LYS A 111 8.99 -12.82 -9.54
C LYS A 111 8.50 -13.54 -10.81
N GLU A 112 7.88 -12.83 -11.74
CA GLU A 112 7.45 -13.38 -13.04
C GLU A 112 8.65 -13.94 -13.85
N LYS A 113 9.80 -13.26 -13.79
CA LYS A 113 11.06 -13.71 -14.41
C LYS A 113 11.81 -14.74 -13.55
N ASN A 114 11.61 -14.71 -12.24
CA ASN A 114 12.30 -15.53 -11.25
C ASN A 114 11.28 -16.20 -10.30
N PRO A 115 10.62 -17.30 -10.69
CA PRO A 115 9.53 -17.92 -9.92
C PRO A 115 9.91 -18.33 -8.49
N ARG A 116 11.20 -18.57 -8.23
CA ARG A 116 11.75 -18.93 -6.91
C ARG A 116 12.22 -17.71 -6.11
N ALA A 117 11.91 -16.48 -6.58
CA ALA A 117 12.29 -15.27 -5.88
C ALA A 117 11.67 -15.21 -4.48
N ARG A 118 12.47 -14.93 -3.49
CA ARG A 118 12.09 -14.73 -2.09
C ARG A 118 12.07 -13.23 -1.79
N LEU A 119 11.20 -12.79 -0.88
CA LEU A 119 11.08 -11.38 -0.51
C LEU A 119 11.51 -11.17 0.94
N LEU A 120 12.38 -10.19 1.17
CA LEU A 120 12.68 -9.66 2.49
C LEU A 120 12.32 -8.17 2.54
N PHE A 121 11.22 -7.85 3.21
CA PHE A 121 10.78 -6.49 3.44
C PHE A 121 11.09 -6.07 4.87
N VAL A 122 11.90 -5.02 5.04
CA VAL A 122 12.37 -4.56 6.35
C VAL A 122 11.82 -3.17 6.64
N ALA A 123 11.19 -3.00 7.79
CA ALA A 123 10.76 -1.68 8.28
C ALA A 123 10.96 -1.57 9.80
N HIS A 124 10.84 -0.34 10.33
CA HIS A 124 11.07 -0.08 11.75
C HIS A 124 9.81 -0.20 12.62
N ARG A 125 8.61 -0.16 12.03
CA ARG A 125 7.33 -0.21 12.74
C ARG A 125 6.47 -1.36 12.25
N LYS A 126 5.80 -2.02 13.19
CA LYS A 126 4.87 -3.13 12.93
C LYS A 126 3.72 -2.71 12.01
N GLU A 127 3.15 -1.52 12.23
CA GLU A 127 2.03 -1.00 11.45
C GLU A 127 2.40 -0.82 9.97
N ILE A 128 3.65 -0.42 9.68
CA ILE A 128 4.16 -0.31 8.31
C ILE A 128 4.22 -1.69 7.67
N LEU A 129 4.69 -2.69 8.40
CA LEU A 129 4.80 -4.06 7.90
C LEU A 129 3.41 -4.66 7.61
N GLU A 130 2.45 -4.48 8.52
CA GLU A 130 1.07 -4.95 8.34
C GLU A 130 0.39 -4.31 7.12
N GLN A 131 0.55 -3.00 6.96
CA GLN A 131 0.04 -2.30 5.79
C GLN A 131 0.75 -2.73 4.50
N SER A 132 2.05 -2.98 4.57
CA SER A 132 2.84 -3.39 3.41
C SER A 132 2.46 -4.80 2.94
N ILE A 133 2.30 -5.75 3.84
CA ILE A 133 1.79 -7.09 3.50
C ILE A 133 0.47 -6.99 2.73
N GLN A 134 -0.49 -6.21 3.22
CA GLN A 134 -1.78 -6.04 2.55
C GLN A 134 -1.61 -5.50 1.12
N LYS A 135 -0.71 -4.52 0.92
CA LYS A 135 -0.45 -3.96 -0.41
C LYS A 135 0.21 -4.96 -1.35
N PHE A 136 1.15 -5.76 -0.86
CA PHE A 136 1.74 -6.84 -1.64
C PHE A 136 0.70 -7.90 -2.01
N GLN A 137 -0.13 -8.33 -1.08
CA GLN A 137 -1.23 -9.27 -1.31
C GLN A 137 -2.21 -8.75 -2.37
N GLU A 138 -2.58 -7.46 -2.31
CA GLU A 138 -3.46 -6.81 -3.28
C GLU A 138 -2.83 -6.80 -4.69
N VAL A 139 -1.55 -6.40 -4.82
CA VAL A 139 -0.85 -6.29 -6.11
C VAL A 139 -0.55 -7.65 -6.72
N LEU A 140 -0.15 -8.63 -5.89
CA LEU A 140 0.15 -9.99 -6.32
C LEU A 140 -1.10 -10.83 -6.54
N ASN A 141 -2.25 -10.37 -6.05
CA ASN A 141 -3.51 -11.12 -5.99
C ASN A 141 -3.36 -12.46 -5.25
N ASP A 142 -2.54 -12.46 -4.20
CA ASP A 142 -2.28 -13.62 -3.35
C ASP A 142 -2.42 -13.22 -1.87
N PHE A 143 -3.55 -13.59 -1.27
CA PHE A 143 -3.88 -13.21 0.10
C PHE A 143 -3.14 -14.02 1.17
N ASN A 144 -2.43 -15.07 0.76
CA ASN A 144 -1.56 -15.85 1.63
C ASN A 144 -0.10 -15.42 1.53
N PHE A 145 0.20 -14.42 0.69
CA PHE A 145 1.55 -13.95 0.47
C PHE A 145 2.09 -13.25 1.71
N GLY A 146 3.26 -13.67 2.16
CA GLY A 146 4.08 -13.00 3.15
C GLY A 146 3.68 -13.26 4.60
N GLU A 147 4.68 -13.42 5.45
CA GLU A 147 4.52 -13.55 6.90
C GLU A 147 5.24 -12.42 7.64
N LEU A 148 4.65 -12.04 8.79
CA LEU A 148 5.24 -11.05 9.69
C LEU A 148 6.26 -11.69 10.61
N TYR A 149 7.39 -11.01 10.79
CA TYR A 149 8.36 -11.31 11.84
C TYR A 149 8.61 -10.05 12.68
N VAL A 150 7.86 -9.95 13.76
CA VAL A 150 7.92 -8.84 14.71
C VAL A 150 8.01 -9.39 16.12
N ASP A 151 8.31 -8.53 17.08
CA ASP A 151 8.44 -8.91 18.47
C ASP A 151 7.20 -9.68 18.96
N GLY A 152 7.41 -10.87 19.52
CA GLY A 152 6.34 -11.76 19.98
C GLY A 152 5.67 -12.62 18.90
N TYR A 153 6.01 -12.47 17.62
CA TYR A 153 5.49 -13.29 16.52
C TYR A 153 6.62 -13.82 15.64
N LYS A 154 6.71 -15.14 15.51
CA LYS A 154 7.68 -15.80 14.63
C LYS A 154 6.95 -16.46 13.46
N PRO A 155 7.43 -16.26 12.22
CA PRO A 155 6.84 -16.87 11.04
C PRO A 155 7.06 -18.39 11.03
N THR A 156 6.16 -19.09 10.37
CA THR A 156 6.29 -20.52 10.08
C THR A 156 7.05 -20.76 8.78
N ASP A 157 6.91 -19.83 7.84
CA ASP A 157 7.60 -19.81 6.56
C ASP A 157 8.46 -18.54 6.45
N ILE A 158 9.62 -18.67 5.82
CA ILE A 158 10.60 -17.61 5.62
C ILE A 158 10.79 -17.21 4.15
N GLU A 159 9.95 -17.71 3.26
CA GLU A 159 10.09 -17.39 1.83
C GLU A 159 9.81 -15.91 1.54
N HIS A 160 8.76 -15.37 2.16
CA HIS A 160 8.35 -13.96 1.96
C HIS A 160 8.15 -13.30 3.31
N LEU A 161 9.19 -12.63 3.81
CA LEU A 161 9.22 -12.07 5.15
C LEU A 161 9.03 -10.56 5.17
N PHE A 162 8.17 -10.11 6.07
CA PHE A 162 8.01 -8.72 6.47
C PHE A 162 8.49 -8.59 7.92
N ILE A 163 9.67 -8.02 8.11
CA ILE A 163 10.39 -8.09 9.38
C ILE A 163 10.70 -6.71 9.95
N SER A 164 10.58 -6.57 11.27
CA SER A 164 11.05 -5.36 11.94
C SER A 164 12.58 -5.34 12.03
N ILE A 165 13.18 -4.15 11.98
CA ILE A 165 14.63 -4.00 12.11
C ILE A 165 15.14 -4.58 13.45
N GLN A 166 14.33 -4.50 14.50
CA GLN A 166 14.65 -5.07 15.82
C GLN A 166 14.71 -6.59 15.77
N SER A 167 13.67 -7.22 15.16
CA SER A 167 13.63 -8.67 14.99
C SER A 167 14.71 -9.16 14.02
N PHE A 168 15.01 -8.40 12.98
CA PHE A 168 16.11 -8.68 12.05
C PHE A 168 17.45 -8.76 12.77
N ASN A 169 17.76 -7.79 13.63
CA ASN A 169 19.00 -7.76 14.39
C ASN A 169 19.08 -8.88 15.45
N SER A 170 17.97 -9.18 16.14
CA SER A 170 17.93 -10.20 17.20
C SER A 170 17.94 -11.63 16.65
N ALA A 171 17.38 -11.87 15.47
CA ALA A 171 17.33 -13.19 14.85
C ALA A 171 18.66 -13.64 14.22
N LYS A 172 19.75 -12.88 14.34
CA LYS A 172 21.05 -13.14 13.70
C LYS A 172 20.93 -13.42 12.19
N LEU A 173 19.99 -12.73 11.52
CA LEU A 173 19.74 -12.87 10.09
C LEU A 173 20.88 -12.33 9.22
N SER A 174 21.95 -11.83 9.85
CA SER A 174 23.22 -11.50 9.18
C SER A 174 23.85 -12.68 8.43
N GLN A 175 23.39 -13.90 8.70
CA GLN A 175 23.78 -15.10 7.95
C GLN A 175 23.02 -15.26 6.62
N TRP A 176 21.93 -14.51 6.42
CA TRP A 176 21.19 -14.54 5.18
C TRP A 176 21.86 -13.64 4.15
N THR A 177 22.22 -14.21 3.04
CA THR A 177 22.92 -13.48 1.98
C THR A 177 21.93 -12.77 1.06
N SER A 178 22.39 -11.70 0.39
CA SER A 178 21.61 -11.00 -0.65
C SER A 178 21.23 -11.89 -1.85
N LYS A 179 21.79 -13.10 -1.93
CA LYS A 179 21.42 -14.12 -2.94
C LYS A 179 20.14 -14.88 -2.59
N ASP A 180 19.76 -14.84 -1.32
CA ASP A 180 18.58 -15.59 -0.82
C ASP A 180 17.29 -14.80 -0.96
N TYR A 181 17.37 -13.45 -1.01
CA TYR A 181 16.20 -12.57 -1.02
C TYR A 181 16.32 -11.44 -2.03
N TYR A 182 15.16 -11.06 -2.56
CA TYR A 182 14.93 -9.82 -3.28
C TYR A 182 14.79 -8.65 -2.32
#